data_330fd86a8f5844fde0a6c74dde8b87d3
#
_entry.id   330fd86a8f5844fde0a6c74dde8b87d3
#
_cell.length_a   1.000
_cell.length_b   1.000
_cell.length_c   1.000
_cell.angle_alpha   90.00
_cell.angle_beta   90.00
_cell.angle_gamma   90.00
#
_symmetry.space_group_name_H-M   'P 1'
#
loop_
_entity.id
_entity.type
_entity.pdbx_description
1 polymer ?
#
loop_
_entity_poly.entity_id
_entity_poly.type
_entity_poly.pdbx_seq_one_letter_code
_entity_poly.pdbx_strand_id
1 'polypeptide(L)'
;AASLVLLVLSWLKPLEFAGVNAWYKPLKFALSTCILVWSIGWYSGYLVNGLDLSIVNWVLVITLAFEVIYIAFQAGRGLASHYNISTPSYAALYSLMAMAASVATLAVGYIGIKFFTQSFPLLPDYYVWAIRLGIVLFFVFSFEGFAMGAKLAHTVGSADGGKGLPFFNWSRIFGDLRVAHFFGMHALQVLPILAYFVFKDVKITVAAFLIYAALAAFVLVQALQAKPLFKL
;
A
#
# COMPACT_ATOMS: atom_id res chain seq x y z
N ALA A 1 14.24 3.32 -11.22
CA ALA A 1 15.31 4.31 -10.98
C ALA A 1 15.32 4.78 -9.52
N ALA A 2 14.22 5.38 -8.98
CA ALA A 2 14.19 5.94 -7.61
C ALA A 2 14.56 4.92 -6.53
N SER A 3 14.05 3.68 -6.59
CA SER A 3 14.36 2.63 -5.62
C SER A 3 15.85 2.28 -5.56
N LEU A 4 16.55 2.27 -6.71
CA LEU A 4 17.99 2.04 -6.77
C LEU A 4 18.77 3.18 -6.11
N VAL A 5 18.38 4.43 -6.38
CA VAL A 5 19.01 5.61 -5.75
C VAL A 5 18.84 5.55 -4.23
N LEU A 6 17.63 5.26 -3.75
CA LEU A 6 17.33 5.16 -2.31
C LEU A 6 18.07 3.99 -1.64
N LEU A 7 18.23 2.86 -2.34
CA LEU A 7 19.05 1.75 -1.87
C LEU A 7 20.51 2.16 -1.72
N VAL A 8 21.08 2.81 -2.72
CA VAL A 8 22.46 3.32 -2.68
C VAL A 8 22.64 4.35 -1.56
N LEU A 9 21.69 5.28 -1.38
CA LEU A 9 21.71 6.25 -0.28
C LEU A 9 21.66 5.58 1.09
N SER A 10 20.91 4.47 1.23
CA SER A 10 20.83 3.73 2.49
C SER A 10 22.17 3.13 2.91
N TRP A 11 23.07 2.90 1.97
CA TRP A 11 24.42 2.35 2.22
C TRP A 11 25.48 3.44 2.31
N LEU A 12 25.47 4.42 1.39
CA LEU A 12 26.51 5.45 1.30
C LEU A 12 26.33 6.59 2.29
N LYS A 13 25.10 6.91 2.66
CA LYS A 13 24.76 8.00 3.60
C LYS A 13 23.72 7.51 4.61
N PRO A 14 24.04 6.54 5.47
CA PRO A 14 23.10 6.09 6.48
C PRO A 14 22.74 7.26 7.40
N LEU A 15 21.46 7.56 7.48
CA LEU A 15 20.89 8.58 8.36
C LEU A 15 19.93 7.87 9.29
N GLU A 16 20.12 8.00 10.59
CA GLU A 16 19.27 7.35 11.57
C GLU A 16 18.07 8.26 11.93
N PHE A 17 16.89 7.67 11.90
CA PHE A 17 15.66 8.29 12.38
C PHE A 17 14.82 7.27 13.15
N ALA A 18 14.45 7.58 14.39
CA ALA A 18 13.69 6.70 15.27
C ALA A 18 14.29 5.27 15.38
N GLY A 19 15.62 5.17 15.53
CA GLY A 19 16.35 3.91 15.72
C GLY A 19 16.51 3.04 14.46
N VAL A 20 16.19 3.57 13.28
CA VAL A 20 16.33 2.86 12.00
C VAL A 20 16.90 3.77 10.93
N ASN A 21 17.47 3.17 9.88
CA ASN A 21 17.93 3.92 8.72
C ASN A 21 16.75 4.64 8.03
N ALA A 22 16.80 5.97 7.99
CA ALA A 22 15.74 6.83 7.46
C ALA A 22 15.38 6.52 6.00
N TRP A 23 16.34 6.02 5.21
CA TRP A 23 16.14 5.70 3.80
C TRP A 23 15.33 4.42 3.56
N TYR A 24 15.16 3.56 4.58
CA TYR A 24 14.33 2.36 4.43
C TYR A 24 12.86 2.67 4.19
N LYS A 25 12.35 3.77 4.78
CA LYS A 25 10.95 4.16 4.56
C LYS A 25 10.70 4.56 3.11
N PRO A 26 11.38 5.56 2.52
CA PRO A 26 11.16 5.92 1.12
C PRO A 26 11.50 4.78 0.15
N LEU A 27 12.48 3.93 0.45
CA LEU A 27 12.79 2.75 -0.36
C LEU A 27 11.60 1.78 -0.44
N LYS A 28 10.98 1.44 0.69
CA LYS A 28 9.77 0.60 0.72
C LYS A 28 8.62 1.23 -0.04
N PHE A 29 8.37 2.52 0.15
CA PHE A 29 7.33 3.25 -0.58
C PHE A 29 7.60 3.25 -2.09
N ALA A 30 8.83 3.52 -2.52
CA ALA A 30 9.20 3.51 -3.94
C ALA A 30 9.04 2.11 -4.57
N LEU A 31 9.37 1.04 -3.84
CA LEU A 31 9.16 -0.34 -4.30
C LEU A 31 7.67 -0.68 -4.41
N SER A 32 6.89 -0.40 -3.36
CA SER A 32 5.44 -0.63 -3.38
C SER A 32 4.74 0.18 -4.47
N THR A 33 5.11 1.44 -4.65
CA THR A 33 4.59 2.29 -5.73
C THR A 33 4.93 1.73 -7.12
N CYS A 34 6.17 1.24 -7.30
CA CYS A 34 6.58 0.62 -8.56
C CYS A 34 5.71 -0.62 -8.87
N ILE A 35 5.49 -1.48 -7.89
CA ILE A 35 4.64 -2.69 -8.04
C ILE A 35 3.18 -2.27 -8.32
N LEU A 36 2.66 -1.28 -7.60
CA LEU A 36 1.30 -0.78 -7.81
C LEU A 36 1.11 -0.21 -9.21
N VAL A 37 1.98 0.71 -9.65
CA VAL A 37 1.90 1.35 -10.97
C VAL A 37 2.04 0.30 -12.09
N TRP A 38 2.93 -0.68 -11.91
CA TRP A 38 3.03 -1.78 -12.87
C TRP A 38 1.73 -2.59 -12.95
N SER A 39 1.16 -2.98 -11.80
CA SER A 39 -0.10 -3.75 -11.76
C SER A 39 -1.25 -2.98 -12.40
N ILE A 40 -1.39 -1.69 -12.04
CA ILE A 40 -2.46 -0.85 -12.58
C ILE A 40 -2.27 -0.58 -14.08
N GLY A 41 -1.04 -0.32 -14.53
CA GLY A 41 -0.72 -0.19 -15.96
C GLY A 41 -1.05 -1.45 -16.73
N TRP A 42 -0.76 -2.63 -16.15
CA TRP A 42 -1.13 -3.92 -16.73
C TRP A 42 -2.64 -4.09 -16.84
N TYR A 43 -3.39 -3.79 -15.78
CA TYR A 43 -4.86 -3.90 -15.79
C TYR A 43 -5.50 -2.86 -16.71
N SER A 44 -4.98 -1.63 -16.74
CA SER A 44 -5.44 -0.59 -17.65
C SER A 44 -5.32 -1.00 -19.12
N GLY A 45 -4.33 -1.84 -19.47
CA GLY A 45 -4.16 -2.38 -20.80
C GLY A 45 -5.31 -3.29 -21.29
N TYR A 46 -6.14 -3.80 -20.38
CA TYR A 46 -7.33 -4.59 -20.73
C TYR A 46 -8.59 -3.73 -20.88
N LEU A 47 -8.58 -2.48 -20.43
CA LEU A 47 -9.72 -1.58 -20.47
C LEU A 47 -9.79 -0.86 -21.82
N VAL A 48 -11.01 -0.46 -22.20
CA VAL A 48 -11.20 0.40 -23.35
C VAL A 48 -10.55 1.76 -23.08
N ASN A 49 -9.61 2.12 -23.92
CA ASN A 49 -8.91 3.40 -23.82
C ASN A 49 -9.87 4.57 -24.07
N GLY A 50 -9.85 5.54 -23.20
CA GLY A 50 -10.63 6.76 -23.27
C GLY A 50 -9.94 7.89 -22.50
N LEU A 51 -10.46 9.10 -22.63
CA LEU A 51 -9.95 10.27 -21.94
C LEU A 51 -9.99 10.08 -20.42
N ASP A 52 -11.06 9.44 -19.93
CA ASP A 52 -11.27 9.12 -18.52
C ASP A 52 -10.13 8.24 -17.95
N LEU A 53 -9.76 7.19 -18.66
CA LEU A 53 -8.65 6.30 -18.24
C LEU A 53 -7.30 7.04 -18.27
N SER A 54 -7.06 7.88 -19.27
CA SER A 54 -5.87 8.72 -19.34
C SER A 54 -5.77 9.68 -18.15
N ILE A 55 -6.88 10.35 -17.79
CA ILE A 55 -6.94 11.24 -16.61
C ILE A 55 -6.63 10.45 -15.33
N VAL A 56 -7.25 9.29 -15.14
CA VAL A 56 -7.02 8.45 -13.96
C VAL A 56 -5.57 8.01 -13.84
N ASN A 57 -4.94 7.61 -14.95
CA ASN A 57 -3.53 7.24 -14.95
C ASN A 57 -2.62 8.42 -14.59
N TRP A 58 -2.88 9.63 -15.09
CA TRP A 58 -2.12 10.82 -14.71
C TRP A 58 -2.34 11.22 -13.26
N VAL A 59 -3.56 11.10 -12.73
CA VAL A 59 -3.85 11.31 -11.31
C VAL A 59 -3.00 10.39 -10.46
N LEU A 60 -2.94 9.09 -10.80
CA LEU A 60 -2.09 8.13 -10.08
C LEU A 60 -0.60 8.51 -10.15
N VAL A 61 -0.09 8.86 -11.32
CA VAL A 61 1.32 9.24 -11.48
C VAL A 61 1.65 10.46 -10.62
N ILE A 62 0.83 11.50 -10.65
CA ILE A 62 1.07 12.75 -9.92
C ILE A 62 1.00 12.54 -8.42
N THR A 63 -0.04 11.87 -7.92
CA THR A 63 -0.24 11.67 -6.48
C THR A 63 0.84 10.76 -5.88
N LEU A 64 1.14 9.64 -6.53
CA LEU A 64 2.16 8.70 -6.05
C LEU A 64 3.58 9.26 -6.17
N ALA A 65 3.88 10.03 -7.23
CA ALA A 65 5.17 10.72 -7.35
C ALA A 65 5.35 11.75 -6.23
N PHE A 66 4.31 12.56 -5.94
CA PHE A 66 4.33 13.50 -4.83
C PHE A 66 4.64 12.79 -3.50
N GLU A 67 3.97 11.69 -3.20
CA GLU A 67 4.21 10.94 -1.97
C GLU A 67 5.66 10.44 -1.87
N VAL A 68 6.15 9.74 -2.89
CA VAL A 68 7.51 9.19 -2.86
C VAL A 68 8.57 10.29 -2.74
N ILE A 69 8.40 11.40 -3.47
CA ILE A 69 9.32 12.55 -3.42
C ILE A 69 9.30 13.18 -2.04
N TYR A 70 8.12 13.44 -1.46
CA TYR A 70 8.00 14.04 -0.14
C TYR A 70 8.58 13.14 0.96
N ILE A 71 8.29 11.84 0.92
CA ILE A 71 8.85 10.88 1.89
C ILE A 71 10.38 10.85 1.79
N ALA A 72 10.94 10.83 0.58
CA ALA A 72 12.38 10.84 0.36
C ALA A 72 13.03 12.15 0.83
N PHE A 73 12.39 13.29 0.54
CA PHE A 73 12.84 14.60 0.98
C PHE A 73 12.91 14.71 2.51
N GLN A 74 11.86 14.27 3.21
CA GLN A 74 11.84 14.29 4.68
C GLN A 74 12.86 13.30 5.27
N ALA A 75 13.04 12.12 4.66
CA ALA A 75 14.06 11.17 5.09
C ALA A 75 15.46 11.75 5.00
N GLY A 76 15.77 12.47 3.90
CA GLY A 76 17.07 13.15 3.72
C GLY A 76 17.33 14.28 4.72
N ARG A 77 16.28 14.76 5.40
CA ARG A 77 16.36 15.77 6.48
C ARG A 77 16.33 15.15 7.87
N GLY A 78 16.20 13.83 8.00
CA GLY A 78 16.05 13.15 9.28
C GLY A 78 14.72 13.47 9.97
N LEU A 79 13.66 13.76 9.20
CA LEU A 79 12.35 14.18 9.71
C LEU A 79 11.26 13.18 9.35
N ALA A 80 10.20 13.14 10.18
CA ALA A 80 9.02 12.36 9.88
C ALA A 80 8.27 12.94 8.66
N SER A 81 7.86 12.07 7.74
CA SER A 81 6.98 12.42 6.62
C SER A 81 5.50 12.26 6.98
N HIS A 82 5.16 11.28 7.84
CA HIS A 82 3.81 11.01 8.31
C HIS A 82 3.69 11.42 9.78
N TYR A 83 2.48 11.78 10.20
CA TYR A 83 2.15 12.15 11.58
C TYR A 83 2.94 13.36 12.12
N ASN A 84 3.62 14.10 11.24
CA ASN A 84 4.36 15.27 11.63
C ASN A 84 3.43 16.49 11.70
N ILE A 85 3.04 16.83 12.91
CA ILE A 85 2.20 18.00 13.22
C ILE A 85 2.98 19.04 14.05
N SER A 86 4.31 18.98 14.04
CA SER A 86 5.18 19.84 14.86
C SER A 86 5.11 21.32 14.47
N THR A 87 4.70 21.62 13.25
CA THR A 87 4.43 22.99 12.78
C THR A 87 3.18 23.00 11.90
N PRO A 88 2.51 24.15 11.72
CA PRO A 88 1.37 24.26 10.79
C PRO A 88 1.70 23.81 9.36
N SER A 89 2.90 24.11 8.89
CA SER A 89 3.36 23.71 7.54
C SER A 89 3.51 22.19 7.42
N TYR A 90 4.07 21.51 8.42
CA TYR A 90 4.17 20.04 8.41
C TYR A 90 2.81 19.38 8.55
N ALA A 91 1.91 19.92 9.37
CA ALA A 91 0.54 19.44 9.48
C ALA A 91 -0.20 19.55 8.13
N ALA A 92 -0.05 20.69 7.43
CA ALA A 92 -0.62 20.89 6.10
C ALA A 92 -0.05 19.90 5.06
N LEU A 93 1.26 19.68 5.06
CA LEU A 93 1.91 18.71 4.15
C LEU A 93 1.49 17.27 4.45
N TYR A 94 1.35 16.90 5.73
CA TYR A 94 0.81 15.60 6.10
C TYR A 94 -0.64 15.42 5.64
N SER A 95 -1.49 16.44 5.82
CA SER A 95 -2.87 16.43 5.32
C SER A 95 -2.93 16.31 3.79
N LEU A 96 -2.03 17.00 3.09
CA LEU A 96 -1.92 16.91 1.63
C LEU A 96 -1.52 15.50 1.18
N MET A 97 -0.62 14.82 1.90
CA MET A 97 -0.29 13.41 1.64
C MET A 97 -1.49 12.49 1.84
N ALA A 98 -2.25 12.66 2.96
CA ALA A 98 -3.44 11.86 3.20
C ALA A 98 -4.50 12.06 2.10
N MET A 99 -4.63 13.29 1.59
CA MET A 99 -5.48 13.59 0.44
C MET A 99 -4.97 12.93 -0.84
N ALA A 100 -3.67 13.00 -1.12
CA ALA A 100 -3.06 12.37 -2.30
C ALA A 100 -3.25 10.85 -2.28
N ALA A 101 -3.02 10.18 -1.14
CA ALA A 101 -3.28 8.75 -0.96
C ALA A 101 -4.75 8.39 -1.19
N SER A 102 -5.67 9.23 -0.69
CA SER A 102 -7.12 9.04 -0.89
C SER A 102 -7.50 9.16 -2.36
N VAL A 103 -6.99 10.17 -3.05
CA VAL A 103 -7.23 10.38 -4.48
C VAL A 103 -6.67 9.23 -5.30
N ALA A 104 -5.45 8.75 -4.99
CA ALA A 104 -4.86 7.58 -5.63
C ALA A 104 -5.72 6.33 -5.41
N THR A 105 -6.21 6.12 -4.18
CA THR A 105 -7.09 4.99 -3.85
C THR A 105 -8.40 5.04 -4.64
N LEU A 106 -9.02 6.22 -4.72
CA LEU A 106 -10.24 6.43 -5.52
C LEU A 106 -9.99 6.18 -7.01
N ALA A 107 -8.83 6.59 -7.54
CA ALA A 107 -8.43 6.33 -8.92
C ALA A 107 -8.30 4.83 -9.21
N VAL A 108 -7.69 4.05 -8.30
CA VAL A 108 -7.66 2.58 -8.39
C VAL A 108 -9.07 1.99 -8.28
N GLY A 109 -9.91 2.53 -7.38
CA GLY A 109 -11.31 2.14 -7.25
C GLY A 109 -12.11 2.36 -8.54
N TYR A 110 -11.86 3.47 -9.25
CA TYR A 110 -12.47 3.72 -10.56
C TYR A 110 -12.07 2.65 -11.59
N ILE A 111 -10.81 2.26 -11.65
CA ILE A 111 -10.36 1.13 -12.49
C ILE A 111 -11.12 -0.15 -12.10
N GLY A 112 -11.31 -0.39 -10.81
CA GLY A 112 -12.11 -1.50 -10.31
C GLY A 112 -13.55 -1.46 -10.83
N ILE A 113 -14.22 -0.31 -10.79
CA ILE A 113 -15.57 -0.15 -11.34
C ILE A 113 -15.61 -0.52 -12.83
N LYS A 114 -14.60 -0.10 -13.61
CA LYS A 114 -14.51 -0.49 -15.03
C LYS A 114 -14.41 -2.01 -15.20
N PHE A 115 -13.67 -2.71 -14.32
CA PHE A 115 -13.59 -4.17 -14.34
C PHE A 115 -14.94 -4.85 -14.02
N PHE A 116 -15.79 -4.24 -13.20
CA PHE A 116 -17.12 -4.77 -12.91
C PHE A 116 -18.17 -4.44 -14.00
N THR A 117 -17.96 -3.37 -14.78
CA THR A 117 -18.95 -2.88 -15.76
C THR A 117 -18.61 -3.24 -17.20
N GLN A 118 -17.37 -3.64 -17.49
CA GLN A 118 -16.96 -4.06 -18.84
C GLN A 118 -16.87 -5.57 -18.96
N SER A 119 -16.99 -6.08 -20.20
CA SER A 119 -16.80 -7.47 -20.54
C SER A 119 -15.37 -7.71 -21.05
N PHE A 120 -14.80 -8.87 -20.71
CA PHE A 120 -13.42 -9.25 -21.07
C PHE A 120 -13.38 -10.63 -21.75
N PRO A 121 -13.95 -10.77 -22.98
CA PRO A 121 -14.12 -12.07 -23.62
C PRO A 121 -12.79 -12.77 -23.95
N LEU A 122 -11.69 -12.04 -24.00
CA LEU A 122 -10.34 -12.57 -24.25
C LEU A 122 -9.59 -12.98 -22.99
N LEU A 123 -10.11 -12.69 -21.80
CA LEU A 123 -9.50 -13.05 -20.54
C LEU A 123 -10.26 -14.19 -19.87
N PRO A 124 -9.55 -15.14 -19.21
CA PRO A 124 -10.22 -16.16 -18.42
C PRO A 124 -11.02 -15.55 -17.25
N ASP A 125 -12.23 -16.03 -17.02
CA ASP A 125 -13.11 -15.52 -15.97
C ASP A 125 -12.47 -15.54 -14.58
N TYR A 126 -11.74 -16.59 -14.24
CA TYR A 126 -11.03 -16.68 -12.96
C TYR A 126 -10.00 -15.56 -12.75
N TYR A 127 -9.37 -15.11 -13.83
CA TYR A 127 -8.41 -14.02 -13.78
C TYR A 127 -9.09 -12.66 -13.62
N VAL A 128 -10.19 -12.44 -14.37
CA VAL A 128 -11.01 -11.23 -14.23
C VAL A 128 -11.58 -11.11 -12.82
N TRP A 129 -12.10 -12.20 -12.27
CA TRP A 129 -12.58 -12.23 -10.88
C TRP A 129 -11.46 -11.95 -9.87
N ALA A 130 -10.26 -12.48 -10.08
CA ALA A 130 -9.12 -12.21 -9.21
C ALA A 130 -8.73 -10.73 -9.21
N ILE A 131 -8.73 -10.07 -10.37
CA ILE A 131 -8.46 -8.62 -10.47
C ILE A 131 -9.56 -7.83 -9.71
N ARG A 132 -10.84 -8.13 -9.96
CA ARG A 132 -11.98 -7.49 -9.27
C ARG A 132 -11.84 -7.57 -7.76
N LEU A 133 -11.65 -8.78 -7.26
CA LEU A 133 -11.58 -9.06 -5.83
C LEU A 133 -10.30 -8.50 -5.19
N GLY A 134 -9.17 -8.53 -5.91
CA GLY A 134 -7.92 -7.91 -5.49
C GLY A 134 -8.05 -6.40 -5.34
N ILE A 135 -8.72 -5.72 -6.28
CA ILE A 135 -8.99 -4.27 -6.19
C ILE A 135 -9.93 -3.95 -5.00
N VAL A 136 -10.94 -4.79 -4.74
CA VAL A 136 -11.82 -4.60 -3.58
C VAL A 136 -11.03 -4.63 -2.27
N LEU A 137 -10.15 -5.61 -2.07
CA LEU A 137 -9.30 -5.66 -0.88
C LEU A 137 -8.33 -4.49 -0.81
N PHE A 138 -7.67 -4.17 -1.92
CA PHE A 138 -6.81 -2.99 -2.00
C PHE A 138 -7.56 -1.74 -1.52
N PHE A 139 -8.76 -1.50 -2.04
CA PHE A 139 -9.57 -0.33 -1.69
C PHE A 139 -9.91 -0.29 -0.20
N VAL A 140 -10.42 -1.38 0.36
CA VAL A 140 -10.78 -1.48 1.79
C VAL A 140 -9.56 -1.23 2.68
N PHE A 141 -8.45 -1.92 2.42
CA PHE A 141 -7.26 -1.82 3.26
C PHE A 141 -6.41 -0.56 3.00
N SER A 142 -6.59 0.13 1.87
CA SER A 142 -6.04 1.47 1.70
C SER A 142 -6.68 2.45 2.67
N PHE A 143 -8.00 2.41 2.82
CA PHE A 143 -8.72 3.28 3.77
C PHE A 143 -8.53 2.87 5.24
N GLU A 144 -8.11 1.62 5.53
CA GLU A 144 -7.65 1.25 6.87
C GLU A 144 -6.51 2.16 7.36
N GLY A 145 -5.69 2.68 6.44
CA GLY A 145 -4.66 3.68 6.74
C GLY A 145 -5.15 4.91 7.52
N PHE A 146 -6.43 5.30 7.41
CA PHE A 146 -7.01 6.36 8.22
C PHE A 146 -7.04 6.02 9.72
N ALA A 147 -7.13 4.75 10.11
CA ALA A 147 -7.02 4.35 11.51
C ALA A 147 -5.65 4.70 12.09
N MET A 148 -4.57 4.59 11.30
CA MET A 148 -3.23 5.03 11.66
C MET A 148 -3.17 6.56 11.73
N GLY A 149 -3.77 7.26 10.76
CA GLY A 149 -3.84 8.72 10.72
C GLY A 149 -4.56 9.32 11.94
N ALA A 150 -5.70 8.75 12.33
CA ALA A 150 -6.47 9.19 13.48
C ALA A 150 -5.72 9.03 14.82
N LYS A 151 -4.82 8.03 14.88
CA LYS A 151 -3.97 7.80 16.07
C LYS A 151 -2.64 8.55 16.00
N LEU A 152 -2.28 9.14 14.86
CA LEU A 152 -0.96 9.68 14.56
C LEU A 152 0.18 8.67 14.85
N ALA A 153 -0.14 7.37 14.73
CA ALA A 153 0.76 6.27 15.02
C ALA A 153 0.32 5.00 14.28
N HIS A 154 1.25 4.10 14.02
CA HIS A 154 0.96 2.78 13.45
C HIS A 154 1.01 1.65 14.49
N THR A 155 1.64 1.88 15.66
CA THR A 155 1.73 0.91 16.74
C THR A 155 0.51 1.02 17.66
N VAL A 156 -0.03 -0.11 18.10
CA VAL A 156 -1.14 -0.20 19.06
C VAL A 156 -0.62 -0.85 20.34
N GLY A 157 -0.76 -0.15 21.46
CA GLY A 157 -0.28 -0.59 22.77
C GLY A 157 1.03 0.06 23.23
N SER A 158 1.73 0.82 22.34
CA SER A 158 2.92 1.59 22.65
C SER A 158 3.10 2.73 21.66
N ALA A 159 4.05 3.64 21.97
CA ALA A 159 4.51 4.64 21.00
C ALA A 159 5.29 3.96 19.84
N ASP A 160 5.32 4.65 18.68
CA ASP A 160 6.14 4.23 17.56
C ASP A 160 7.65 4.32 17.86
N GLY A 161 8.49 3.55 17.14
CA GLY A 161 9.95 3.57 17.29
C GLY A 161 10.53 2.45 18.14
N GLY A 162 9.71 1.49 18.61
CA GLY A 162 10.18 0.27 19.29
C GLY A 162 10.88 -0.72 18.36
N LYS A 163 11.43 -1.81 18.94
CA LYS A 163 12.09 -2.89 18.20
C LYS A 163 11.16 -3.50 17.16
N GLY A 164 11.57 -3.48 15.89
CA GLY A 164 10.83 -3.99 14.75
C GLY A 164 11.52 -5.14 14.03
N LEU A 165 10.81 -5.76 13.09
CA LEU A 165 11.38 -6.73 12.16
C LEU A 165 12.40 -6.06 11.24
N PRO A 166 13.49 -6.77 10.87
CA PRO A 166 14.45 -6.24 9.91
C PRO A 166 13.76 -5.73 8.63
N PHE A 167 14.20 -4.62 8.07
CA PHE A 167 13.70 -3.95 6.88
C PHE A 167 12.26 -3.41 7.00
N PHE A 168 11.26 -4.24 7.36
CA PHE A 168 9.87 -3.82 7.50
C PHE A 168 9.65 -2.90 8.70
N ASN A 169 10.41 -3.10 9.75
CA ASN A 169 10.29 -2.39 11.03
C ASN A 169 8.87 -2.51 11.64
N TRP A 170 8.20 -3.65 11.41
CA TRP A 170 6.95 -3.97 12.10
C TRP A 170 7.22 -4.35 13.54
N SER A 171 6.40 -3.86 14.45
CA SER A 171 6.56 -4.12 15.88
C SER A 171 6.60 -5.62 16.20
N ARG A 172 7.59 -6.02 17.02
CA ARG A 172 7.76 -7.41 17.49
C ARG A 172 7.09 -7.67 18.84
N ILE A 173 6.58 -6.63 19.49
CA ILE A 173 6.11 -6.68 20.88
C ILE A 173 4.63 -6.27 20.94
N PHE A 174 4.24 -5.28 20.15
CA PHE A 174 2.91 -4.68 20.15
C PHE A 174 2.21 -4.84 18.80
N GLY A 175 0.94 -4.50 18.73
CA GLY A 175 0.19 -4.49 17.48
C GLY A 175 0.75 -3.48 16.50
N ASP A 176 0.73 -3.80 15.20
CA ASP A 176 1.20 -2.93 14.13
C ASP A 176 0.21 -2.94 12.96
N LEU A 177 -0.53 -1.84 12.81
CA LEU A 177 -1.58 -1.69 11.77
C LEU A 177 -1.02 -1.77 10.35
N ARG A 178 0.25 -1.42 10.15
CA ARG A 178 0.90 -1.52 8.83
C ARG A 178 0.90 -2.92 8.25
N VAL A 179 0.84 -3.94 9.11
CA VAL A 179 0.84 -5.34 8.67
C VAL A 179 -0.43 -5.67 7.91
N ALA A 180 -1.60 -5.35 8.47
CA ALA A 180 -2.88 -5.56 7.82
C ALA A 180 -3.03 -4.72 6.56
N HIS A 181 -2.63 -3.44 6.63
CA HIS A 181 -2.57 -2.52 5.51
C HIS A 181 -1.75 -3.09 4.34
N PHE A 182 -0.53 -3.57 4.63
CA PHE A 182 0.34 -4.19 3.64
C PHE A 182 -0.29 -5.42 3.00
N PHE A 183 -0.73 -6.38 3.80
CA PHE A 183 -1.36 -7.61 3.27
C PHE A 183 -2.59 -7.28 2.45
N GLY A 184 -3.50 -6.46 2.97
CA GLY A 184 -4.73 -6.12 2.28
C GLY A 184 -4.50 -5.42 0.93
N MET A 185 -3.58 -4.47 0.87
CA MET A 185 -3.25 -3.78 -0.38
C MET A 185 -2.58 -4.70 -1.41
N HIS A 186 -1.73 -5.63 -0.96
CA HIS A 186 -1.04 -6.54 -1.88
C HIS A 186 -1.94 -7.68 -2.43
N ALA A 187 -3.17 -7.81 -1.96
CA ALA A 187 -4.18 -8.67 -2.59
C ALA A 187 -4.37 -8.36 -4.09
N LEU A 188 -4.20 -7.07 -4.46
CA LEU A 188 -4.24 -6.60 -5.84
C LEU A 188 -3.26 -7.35 -6.76
N GLN A 189 -2.10 -7.77 -6.24
CA GLN A 189 -1.09 -8.53 -7.00
C GLN A 189 -1.24 -10.03 -6.76
N VAL A 190 -1.35 -10.43 -5.51
CA VAL A 190 -1.29 -11.85 -5.10
C VAL A 190 -2.42 -12.65 -5.71
N LEU A 191 -3.67 -12.15 -5.63
CA LEU A 191 -4.82 -12.90 -6.13
C LEU A 191 -4.78 -13.12 -7.64
N PRO A 192 -4.54 -12.11 -8.50
CA PRO A 192 -4.44 -12.32 -9.94
C PRO A 192 -3.27 -13.23 -10.35
N ILE A 193 -2.12 -13.11 -9.69
CA ILE A 193 -0.97 -14.00 -9.97
C ILE A 193 -1.33 -15.45 -9.64
N LEU A 194 -1.89 -15.71 -8.46
CA LEU A 194 -2.28 -17.06 -8.07
C LEU A 194 -3.42 -17.60 -8.95
N ALA A 195 -4.41 -16.78 -9.28
CA ALA A 195 -5.49 -17.20 -10.16
C ALA A 195 -4.99 -17.60 -11.54
N TYR A 196 -4.08 -16.78 -12.13
CA TYR A 196 -3.57 -17.02 -13.48
C TYR A 196 -2.64 -18.23 -13.58
N PHE A 197 -1.71 -18.37 -12.63
CA PHE A 197 -0.68 -19.42 -12.73
C PHE A 197 -1.05 -20.71 -12.00
N VAL A 198 -1.89 -20.64 -10.95
CA VAL A 198 -2.12 -21.79 -10.04
C VAL A 198 -3.57 -22.25 -10.07
N PHE A 199 -4.54 -21.39 -9.76
CA PHE A 199 -5.90 -21.82 -9.48
C PHE A 199 -6.69 -22.17 -10.76
N LYS A 200 -6.66 -21.33 -11.76
CA LYS A 200 -7.32 -21.50 -13.07
C LYS A 200 -8.80 -21.90 -12.99
N ASP A 201 -9.47 -21.53 -11.91
CA ASP A 201 -10.87 -21.82 -11.60
C ASP A 201 -11.48 -20.67 -10.79
N VAL A 202 -12.73 -20.30 -11.14
CA VAL A 202 -13.43 -19.15 -10.49
C VAL A 202 -13.76 -19.47 -9.04
N LYS A 203 -14.22 -20.69 -8.74
CA LYS A 203 -14.64 -21.06 -7.39
C LYS A 203 -13.45 -21.10 -6.43
N ILE A 204 -12.31 -21.65 -6.90
CA ILE A 204 -11.06 -21.67 -6.13
C ILE A 204 -10.54 -20.25 -5.93
N THR A 205 -10.62 -19.39 -6.95
CA THR A 205 -10.23 -17.97 -6.84
C THR A 205 -11.08 -17.22 -5.80
N VAL A 206 -12.40 -17.43 -5.81
CA VAL A 206 -13.29 -16.81 -4.81
C VAL A 206 -13.03 -17.36 -3.41
N ALA A 207 -12.82 -18.68 -3.26
CA ALA A 207 -12.46 -19.26 -1.99
C ALA A 207 -11.13 -18.72 -1.44
N ALA A 208 -10.11 -18.59 -2.31
CA ALA A 208 -8.83 -18.01 -1.95
C ALA A 208 -8.94 -16.53 -1.54
N PHE A 209 -9.79 -15.75 -2.22
CA PHE A 209 -10.11 -14.38 -1.81
C PHE A 209 -10.73 -14.35 -0.41
N LEU A 210 -11.71 -15.19 -0.11
CA LEU A 210 -12.35 -15.21 1.21
C LEU A 210 -11.35 -15.57 2.32
N ILE A 211 -10.48 -16.56 2.07
CA ILE A 211 -9.41 -16.92 3.00
C ILE A 211 -8.44 -15.75 3.19
N TYR A 212 -8.02 -15.13 2.10
CA TYR A 212 -7.09 -14.01 2.14
C TYR A 212 -7.68 -12.81 2.89
N ALA A 213 -8.94 -12.47 2.62
CA ALA A 213 -9.68 -11.41 3.30
C ALA A 213 -9.82 -11.69 4.81
N ALA A 214 -10.15 -12.94 5.16
CA ALA A 214 -10.24 -13.36 6.55
C ALA A 214 -8.89 -13.26 7.28
N LEU A 215 -7.79 -13.65 6.63
CA LEU A 215 -6.44 -13.52 7.18
C LEU A 215 -6.04 -12.05 7.37
N ALA A 216 -6.29 -11.18 6.38
CA ALA A 216 -6.01 -9.76 6.50
C ALA A 216 -6.84 -9.10 7.61
N ALA A 217 -8.13 -9.44 7.72
CA ALA A 217 -8.99 -8.98 8.80
C ALA A 217 -8.54 -9.52 10.18
N PHE A 218 -8.14 -10.78 10.26
CA PHE A 218 -7.60 -11.37 11.49
C PHE A 218 -6.35 -10.63 11.96
N VAL A 219 -5.42 -10.36 11.05
CA VAL A 219 -4.19 -9.60 11.37
C VAL A 219 -4.52 -8.17 11.82
N LEU A 220 -5.54 -7.53 11.22
CA LEU A 220 -6.02 -6.23 11.67
C LEU A 220 -6.57 -6.29 13.10
N VAL A 221 -7.44 -7.25 13.38
CA VAL A 221 -8.01 -7.44 14.74
C VAL A 221 -6.90 -7.75 15.75
N GLN A 222 -5.95 -8.60 15.39
CA GLN A 222 -4.79 -8.90 16.24
C GLN A 222 -3.97 -7.64 16.55
N ALA A 223 -3.70 -6.80 15.56
CA ALA A 223 -2.98 -5.54 15.74
C ALA A 223 -3.77 -4.56 16.63
N LEU A 224 -5.09 -4.45 16.44
CA LEU A 224 -5.97 -3.61 17.28
C LEU A 224 -6.02 -4.07 18.75
N GLN A 225 -5.78 -5.37 19.00
CA GLN A 225 -5.63 -5.92 20.35
C GLN A 225 -4.23 -5.73 20.95
N ALA A 226 -3.40 -4.88 20.36
CA ALA A 226 -2.00 -4.64 20.75
C ALA A 226 -1.11 -5.90 20.69
N LYS A 227 -1.46 -6.90 19.87
CA LYS A 227 -0.69 -8.14 19.70
C LYS A 227 0.16 -8.07 18.44
N PRO A 228 1.47 -8.42 18.51
CA PRO A 228 2.34 -8.44 17.34
C PRO A 228 1.94 -9.57 16.39
N LEU A 229 2.34 -9.45 15.10
CA LEU A 229 2.12 -10.51 14.11
C LEU A 229 2.77 -11.83 14.56
N PHE A 230 4.00 -11.75 15.06
CA PHE A 230 4.73 -12.88 15.67
C PHE A 230 5.30 -12.45 17.02
N LYS A 231 5.13 -13.26 18.04
CA LYS A 231 5.90 -13.16 19.28
C LYS A 231 7.26 -13.79 19.04
N LEU A 232 8.30 -12.99 19.06
CA LEU A 232 9.70 -13.43 18.94
C LEU A 232 10.45 -13.07 20.20
#